data_67bf5f3acb0aea0e8ce9d635dcaebb87
#
_entry.id   67bf5f3acb0aea0e8ce9d635dcaebb87
#
_cell.length_a   1.000
_cell.length_b   1.000
_cell.length_c   1.000
_cell.angle_alpha   90.00
_cell.angle_beta   90.00
_cell.angle_gamma   90.00
#
_symmetry.space_group_name_H-M   'P 1'
#
loop_
_entity.id
_entity.type
_entity.pdbx_description
1 polymer ?
#
loop_
_entity_poly.entity_id
_entity_poly.type
_entity_poly.pdbx_seq_one_letter_code
_entity_poly.pdbx_strand_id
1 'polypeptide(L)'
;MSDESIIVKGNGTIFLAGPPLVKAATGEEVSAENLGGADLHTRESGVADHFAEDEKEALQTVRDIVENLNVGKKIRLDTEAPEDPYHDPEELLGIIPGDNRTPYDVREVISRIVDGSRFHEFKKRYGNSLVCGFARIHGYPVGIVANNGILFSESSLKGAHFVELCGQRGIPLIFLQNIMGFMVGRDAEAGGIAKDGAKLVTAVSCVPVPKFTVIIGGSHGAGNYGMCGRAYDPRFLFMWPNARISVMGGEQAASVLSTVGNADPEAIREKYERESNPYYSTARLWDDGVIDPRDTRDILGLCISSSLNANLPDNKYGVFRM
;
A
#
# COMPACT_ATOMS: atom_id res chain seq x y z
N MET A 1 14.61 -23.19 2.83
CA MET A 1 16.02 -23.17 2.43
C MET A 1 16.26 -21.87 1.70
N SER A 2 17.29 -21.18 2.07
CA SER A 2 17.73 -19.89 1.53
C SER A 2 19.10 -20.05 0.88
N ASP A 3 19.49 -19.08 0.06
CA ASP A 3 20.81 -19.07 -0.58
C ASP A 3 21.89 -18.71 0.43
N GLU A 4 21.57 -17.80 1.34
CA GLU A 4 22.40 -17.42 2.48
C GLU A 4 21.58 -17.34 3.76
N SER A 5 22.20 -17.65 4.88
CA SER A 5 21.58 -17.66 6.19
C SER A 5 22.40 -16.86 7.21
N ILE A 6 21.70 -16.13 8.08
CA ILE A 6 22.30 -15.38 9.18
C ILE A 6 21.76 -15.94 10.49
N ILE A 7 22.63 -16.20 11.43
CA ILE A 7 22.25 -16.68 12.76
C ILE A 7 22.68 -15.67 13.83
N VAL A 8 21.71 -15.28 14.68
CA VAL A 8 21.94 -14.34 15.77
C VAL A 8 22.31 -15.11 17.03
N LYS A 9 23.43 -14.77 17.64
CA LYS A 9 23.94 -15.37 18.88
C LYS A 9 22.92 -15.30 19.99
N GLY A 10 22.73 -16.42 20.69
CA GLY A 10 21.81 -16.53 21.82
C GLY A 10 20.31 -16.52 21.46
N ASN A 11 19.93 -16.17 20.24
CA ASN A 11 18.54 -16.18 19.75
C ASN A 11 18.28 -17.28 18.73
N GLY A 12 19.20 -17.44 17.77
CA GLY A 12 19.08 -18.42 16.69
C GLY A 12 19.67 -19.75 17.07
N THR A 13 18.95 -20.85 16.81
CA THR A 13 19.49 -22.20 16.90
C THR A 13 19.00 -23.06 15.73
N ILE A 14 19.84 -23.91 15.21
CA ILE A 14 19.54 -24.87 14.14
C ILE A 14 19.97 -26.26 14.58
N PHE A 15 19.05 -27.20 14.68
CA PHE A 15 19.37 -28.59 14.96
C PHE A 15 18.25 -29.54 14.48
N LEU A 16 18.60 -30.77 14.18
CA LEU A 16 17.64 -31.82 13.80
C LEU A 16 16.82 -32.30 15.00
N ALA A 17 17.49 -32.35 16.16
CA ALA A 17 16.89 -32.78 17.42
C ALA A 17 17.30 -31.82 18.52
N GLY A 18 16.36 -31.21 19.22
CA GLY A 18 16.65 -30.32 20.34
C GLY A 18 17.25 -31.02 21.55
N PRO A 19 17.83 -30.30 22.53
CA PRO A 19 18.49 -30.85 23.68
C PRO A 19 17.73 -31.93 24.45
N PRO A 20 16.39 -31.82 24.66
CA PRO A 20 15.61 -32.87 25.33
C PRO A 20 15.60 -34.19 24.57
N LEU A 21 15.54 -34.15 23.22
CA LEU A 21 15.53 -35.33 22.39
C LEU A 21 16.92 -35.97 22.32
N VAL A 22 17.99 -35.17 22.24
CA VAL A 22 19.37 -35.63 22.31
C VAL A 22 19.60 -36.39 23.62
N LYS A 23 19.21 -35.80 24.78
CA LYS A 23 19.31 -36.47 26.08
C LYS A 23 18.55 -37.80 26.12
N ALA A 24 17.35 -37.84 25.56
CA ALA A 24 16.53 -39.08 25.52
C ALA A 24 17.15 -40.16 24.63
N ALA A 25 17.79 -39.79 23.53
CA ALA A 25 18.34 -40.71 22.55
C ALA A 25 19.76 -41.21 22.91
N THR A 26 20.59 -40.33 23.43
CA THR A 26 22.03 -40.60 23.62
C THR A 26 22.49 -40.49 25.12
N GLY A 27 21.70 -39.91 25.98
CA GLY A 27 22.06 -39.58 27.34
C GLY A 27 22.91 -38.30 27.50
N GLU A 28 23.26 -37.64 26.38
CA GLU A 28 24.07 -36.43 26.38
C GLU A 28 23.28 -35.23 26.89
N GLU A 29 23.86 -34.47 27.79
CA GLU A 29 23.33 -33.19 28.27
C GLU A 29 24.06 -32.04 27.60
N VAL A 30 23.40 -31.31 26.74
CA VAL A 30 23.94 -30.19 25.97
C VAL A 30 22.97 -29.01 25.96
N SER A 31 23.49 -27.79 26.02
CA SER A 31 22.66 -26.60 25.82
C SER A 31 22.27 -26.39 24.37
N ALA A 32 21.18 -25.64 24.11
CA ALA A 32 20.77 -25.32 22.76
C ALA A 32 21.86 -24.57 21.98
N GLU A 33 22.55 -23.63 22.63
CA GLU A 33 23.65 -22.87 22.03
C GLU A 33 24.82 -23.77 21.64
N ASN A 34 25.22 -24.70 22.52
CA ASN A 34 26.33 -25.63 22.23
C ASN A 34 25.94 -26.73 21.22
N LEU A 35 24.65 -27.04 21.10
CA LEU A 35 24.16 -28.05 20.17
C LEU A 35 23.99 -27.51 18.74
N GLY A 36 23.57 -26.24 18.63
CA GLY A 36 23.24 -25.69 17.33
C GLY A 36 23.12 -24.18 17.32
N GLY A 37 23.92 -23.49 18.13
CA GLY A 37 23.96 -22.03 18.20
C GLY A 37 24.84 -21.40 17.12
N ALA A 38 24.93 -20.08 17.19
CA ALA A 38 25.56 -19.26 16.16
C ALA A 38 27.05 -19.59 15.98
N ASP A 39 27.84 -19.68 17.07
CA ASP A 39 29.26 -19.98 17.00
C ASP A 39 29.53 -21.36 16.37
N LEU A 40 28.76 -22.39 16.76
CA LEU A 40 28.92 -23.73 16.23
C LEU A 40 28.69 -23.75 14.71
N HIS A 41 27.57 -23.17 14.26
CA HIS A 41 27.15 -23.30 12.88
C HIS A 41 27.88 -22.39 11.90
N THR A 42 28.44 -21.27 12.37
CA THR A 42 29.22 -20.38 11.50
C THR A 42 30.72 -20.67 11.53
N ARG A 43 31.23 -21.38 12.55
CA ARG A 43 32.66 -21.64 12.72
C ARG A 43 33.05 -23.09 12.45
N GLU A 44 32.23 -24.05 12.88
CA GLU A 44 32.60 -25.46 12.86
C GLU A 44 31.85 -26.25 11.80
N SER A 45 30.52 -26.17 11.79
CA SER A 45 29.69 -26.97 10.89
C SER A 45 29.44 -26.37 9.52
N GLY A 46 29.51 -25.04 9.40
CA GLY A 46 29.16 -24.32 8.16
C GLY A 46 27.66 -24.40 7.76
N VAL A 47 26.78 -24.72 8.70
CA VAL A 47 25.33 -24.78 8.43
C VAL A 47 24.74 -23.39 8.27
N ALA A 48 25.29 -22.39 8.97
CA ALA A 48 24.94 -20.99 8.78
C ALA A 48 26.13 -20.23 8.19
N ASP A 49 25.84 -19.29 7.29
CA ASP A 49 26.85 -18.58 6.52
C ASP A 49 27.37 -17.35 7.24
N HIS A 50 26.52 -16.66 7.97
CA HIS A 50 26.86 -15.40 8.65
C HIS A 50 26.48 -15.46 10.14
N PHE A 51 27.43 -15.02 10.96
CA PHE A 51 27.23 -14.80 12.38
C PHE A 51 26.82 -13.36 12.65
N ALA A 52 25.91 -13.13 13.58
CA ALA A 52 25.59 -11.82 14.10
C ALA A 52 25.53 -11.82 15.63
N GLU A 53 26.18 -10.85 16.28
CA GLU A 53 26.10 -10.69 17.73
C GLU A 53 24.71 -10.29 18.21
N ASP A 54 23.98 -9.49 17.39
CA ASP A 54 22.62 -9.02 17.66
C ASP A 54 21.80 -8.85 16.39
N GLU A 55 20.53 -8.50 16.55
CA GLU A 55 19.59 -8.31 15.44
C GLU A 55 19.96 -7.10 14.56
N LYS A 56 20.60 -6.07 15.11
CA LYS A 56 21.03 -4.90 14.35
C LYS A 56 22.15 -5.27 13.38
N GLU A 57 23.11 -6.06 13.84
CA GLU A 57 24.19 -6.59 12.98
C GLU A 57 23.61 -7.54 11.91
N ALA A 58 22.67 -8.39 12.29
CA ALA A 58 21.98 -9.25 11.33
C ALA A 58 21.28 -8.45 10.21
N LEU A 59 20.57 -7.37 10.56
CA LEU A 59 19.93 -6.49 9.59
C LEU A 59 20.92 -5.75 8.70
N GLN A 60 22.09 -5.38 9.24
CA GLN A 60 23.15 -4.78 8.42
C GLN A 60 23.71 -5.82 7.45
N THR A 61 23.99 -7.04 7.91
CA THR A 61 24.46 -8.14 7.07
C THR A 61 23.48 -8.46 5.92
N VAL A 62 22.15 -8.43 6.19
CA VAL A 62 21.16 -8.58 5.11
C VAL A 62 21.32 -7.50 4.04
N ARG A 63 21.54 -6.24 4.45
CA ARG A 63 21.75 -5.14 3.49
C ARG A 63 22.99 -5.36 2.65
N ASP A 64 24.07 -5.80 3.28
CA ASP A 64 25.34 -6.07 2.61
C ASP A 64 25.19 -7.24 1.59
N ILE A 65 24.46 -8.29 1.95
CA ILE A 65 24.12 -9.40 1.04
C ILE A 65 23.31 -8.88 -0.15
N VAL A 66 22.26 -8.10 0.12
CA VAL A 66 21.39 -7.54 -0.93
C VAL A 66 22.18 -6.62 -1.88
N GLU A 67 23.14 -5.84 -1.37
CA GLU A 67 24.02 -5.00 -2.19
C GLU A 67 24.84 -5.82 -3.19
N ASN A 68 25.22 -7.04 -2.81
CA ASN A 68 26.06 -7.94 -3.62
C ASN A 68 25.27 -8.88 -4.55
N LEU A 69 23.93 -8.85 -4.59
CA LEU A 69 23.11 -9.72 -5.44
C LEU A 69 23.27 -9.49 -6.94
N ASN A 70 23.94 -8.42 -7.37
CA ASN A 70 24.08 -8.05 -8.79
C ASN A 70 22.74 -7.98 -9.56
N VAL A 71 21.72 -7.45 -8.89
CA VAL A 71 20.37 -7.31 -9.46
C VAL A 71 20.22 -5.93 -10.07
N GLY A 72 20.02 -5.86 -11.38
CA GLY A 72 19.72 -4.62 -12.09
C GLY A 72 18.22 -4.36 -12.20
N LYS A 73 17.85 -3.09 -12.37
CA LYS A 73 16.46 -2.69 -12.65
C LYS A 73 15.95 -3.39 -13.92
N LYS A 74 14.78 -4.01 -13.84
CA LYS A 74 14.11 -4.69 -14.96
C LYS A 74 13.20 -3.75 -15.74
N ILE A 75 12.57 -2.81 -15.03
CA ILE A 75 11.74 -1.76 -15.62
C ILE A 75 12.61 -0.52 -15.79
N ARG A 76 12.68 0.01 -17.01
CA ARG A 76 13.34 1.30 -17.29
C ARG A 76 12.28 2.37 -17.44
N LEU A 77 12.40 3.40 -16.63
CA LEU A 77 11.60 4.61 -16.73
C LEU A 77 12.49 5.76 -17.22
N ASP A 78 11.89 6.71 -17.93
CA ASP A 78 12.54 7.97 -18.28
C ASP A 78 12.58 8.85 -17.01
N THR A 79 13.71 8.83 -16.32
CA THR A 79 13.90 9.53 -15.03
C THR A 79 14.58 10.88 -15.23
N GLU A 80 14.23 11.85 -14.42
CA GLU A 80 14.85 13.16 -14.31
C GLU A 80 15.58 13.32 -12.97
N ALA A 81 16.35 14.40 -12.83
CA ALA A 81 16.89 14.75 -11.52
C ALA A 81 15.74 15.07 -10.55
N PRO A 82 15.75 14.54 -9.33
CA PRO A 82 14.74 14.86 -8.32
C PRO A 82 14.70 16.36 -8.05
N GLU A 83 13.51 16.90 -7.85
CA GLU A 83 13.29 18.30 -7.47
C GLU A 83 12.31 18.34 -6.29
N ASP A 84 12.66 19.08 -5.25
CA ASP A 84 11.78 19.19 -4.09
C ASP A 84 10.48 19.93 -4.46
N PRO A 85 9.35 19.59 -3.80
CA PRO A 85 8.12 20.34 -3.93
C PRO A 85 8.33 21.81 -3.55
N TYR A 86 7.62 22.73 -4.20
CA TYR A 86 7.64 24.15 -3.81
C TYR A 86 6.88 24.42 -2.51
N HIS A 87 5.98 23.51 -2.13
CA HIS A 87 5.18 23.58 -0.91
C HIS A 87 5.79 22.68 0.16
N ASP A 88 5.81 23.15 1.40
CA ASP A 88 6.37 22.42 2.53
C ASP A 88 5.52 21.21 2.87
N PRO A 89 6.10 19.99 2.94
CA PRO A 89 5.38 18.79 3.41
C PRO A 89 4.77 18.91 4.81
N GLU A 90 5.31 19.76 5.69
CA GLU A 90 4.72 20.06 7.01
C GLU A 90 3.27 20.57 6.91
N GLU A 91 2.93 21.28 5.83
CA GLU A 91 1.57 21.77 5.60
C GLU A 91 0.54 20.66 5.44
N LEU A 92 0.95 19.43 5.10
CA LEU A 92 0.04 18.28 5.03
C LEU A 92 -0.70 18.03 6.34
N LEU A 93 -0.06 18.31 7.47
CA LEU A 93 -0.66 18.17 8.79
C LEU A 93 -1.82 19.16 9.04
N GLY A 94 -1.84 20.29 8.31
CA GLY A 94 -2.90 21.30 8.40
C GLY A 94 -3.95 21.21 7.29
N ILE A 95 -3.64 20.57 6.16
CA ILE A 95 -4.55 20.42 5.02
C ILE A 95 -5.61 19.36 5.30
N ILE A 96 -5.21 18.26 5.94
CA ILE A 96 -6.12 17.16 6.24
C ILE A 96 -6.98 17.52 7.43
N PRO A 97 -8.32 17.56 7.26
CA PRO A 97 -9.23 17.86 8.35
C PRO A 97 -9.17 16.80 9.45
N GLY A 98 -9.38 17.21 10.70
CA GLY A 98 -9.49 16.30 11.84
C GLY A 98 -10.76 15.42 11.80
N ASP A 99 -11.71 15.73 10.93
CA ASP A 99 -12.90 14.93 10.68
C ASP A 99 -13.01 14.56 9.20
N ASN A 100 -13.65 13.44 8.91
CA ASN A 100 -13.82 12.93 7.54
C ASN A 100 -14.97 13.61 6.77
N ARG A 101 -15.62 14.62 7.32
CA ARG A 101 -16.78 15.31 6.72
C ARG A 101 -16.37 16.61 6.04
N THR A 102 -15.30 17.23 6.50
CA THR A 102 -14.80 18.47 5.93
C THR A 102 -14.09 18.19 4.61
N PRO A 103 -14.61 18.70 3.48
CA PRO A 103 -13.96 18.50 2.19
C PRO A 103 -12.68 19.34 2.09
N TYR A 104 -11.71 18.81 1.38
CA TYR A 104 -10.51 19.54 0.96
C TYR A 104 -10.16 19.16 -0.49
N ASP A 105 -9.41 19.99 -1.18
CA ASP A 105 -8.96 19.69 -2.54
C ASP A 105 -7.71 18.78 -2.47
N VAL A 106 -7.80 17.59 -3.01
CA VAL A 106 -6.69 16.64 -3.02
C VAL A 106 -5.47 17.12 -3.81
N ARG A 107 -5.63 18.13 -4.67
CA ARG A 107 -4.51 18.78 -5.38
C ARG A 107 -3.54 19.45 -4.42
N GLU A 108 -4.02 19.89 -3.26
CA GLU A 108 -3.18 20.43 -2.19
C GLU A 108 -2.23 19.35 -1.63
N VAL A 109 -2.73 18.12 -1.48
CA VAL A 109 -1.87 16.98 -1.10
C VAL A 109 -0.87 16.66 -2.21
N ILE A 110 -1.35 16.57 -3.46
CA ILE A 110 -0.49 16.23 -4.61
C ILE A 110 0.66 17.23 -4.74
N SER A 111 0.40 18.53 -4.59
CA SER A 111 1.42 19.56 -4.75
C SER A 111 2.55 19.52 -3.72
N ARG A 112 2.37 18.81 -2.60
CA ARG A 112 3.37 18.64 -1.53
C ARG A 112 4.15 17.33 -1.60
N ILE A 113 3.80 16.45 -2.55
CA ILE A 113 4.46 15.16 -2.70
C ILE A 113 5.13 14.98 -4.07
N VAL A 114 4.84 15.86 -5.06
CA VAL A 114 5.38 15.72 -6.42
C VAL A 114 6.49 16.72 -6.69
N ASP A 115 7.41 16.35 -7.58
CA ASP A 115 8.58 17.13 -7.97
C ASP A 115 8.18 18.52 -8.50
N GLY A 116 8.77 19.56 -7.90
CA GLY A 116 8.51 20.96 -8.24
C GLY A 116 7.02 21.33 -8.17
N SER A 117 6.21 20.60 -7.39
CA SER A 117 4.75 20.76 -7.30
C SER A 117 4.04 20.74 -8.67
N ARG A 118 4.67 20.12 -9.68
CA ARG A 118 4.15 20.04 -11.04
C ARG A 118 3.21 18.85 -11.22
N PHE A 119 1.99 19.15 -11.63
CA PHE A 119 0.96 18.14 -11.88
C PHE A 119 0.24 18.44 -13.20
N HIS A 120 0.34 17.51 -14.14
CA HIS A 120 -0.37 17.60 -15.43
C HIS A 120 -1.70 16.85 -15.34
N GLU A 121 -2.78 17.57 -15.02
CA GLU A 121 -4.09 16.98 -14.78
C GLU A 121 -4.78 16.51 -16.08
N PHE A 122 -5.20 15.26 -16.09
CA PHE A 122 -5.94 14.62 -17.16
C PHE A 122 -7.44 14.87 -17.01
N LYS A 123 -8.10 15.27 -18.08
CA LYS A 123 -9.54 15.57 -18.11
C LYS A 123 -10.02 16.44 -16.95
N LYS A 124 -9.31 17.53 -16.67
CA LYS A 124 -9.55 18.44 -15.54
C LYS A 124 -11.01 18.89 -15.37
N ARG A 125 -11.78 19.01 -16.46
CA ARG A 125 -13.16 19.51 -16.46
C ARG A 125 -14.21 18.40 -16.42
N TYR A 126 -13.82 17.13 -16.44
CA TYR A 126 -14.72 15.96 -16.50
C TYR A 126 -14.48 15.07 -15.28
N GLY A 127 -15.56 14.58 -14.64
CA GLY A 127 -15.48 13.67 -13.50
C GLY A 127 -14.65 14.26 -12.33
N ASN A 128 -14.99 15.47 -11.87
CA ASN A 128 -14.16 16.28 -10.94
C ASN A 128 -14.00 15.68 -9.55
N SER A 129 -14.82 14.70 -9.17
CA SER A 129 -14.68 13.99 -7.90
C SER A 129 -13.54 12.96 -7.91
N LEU A 130 -12.89 12.74 -9.06
CA LEU A 130 -11.66 11.98 -9.21
C LEU A 130 -10.63 12.84 -9.96
N VAL A 131 -9.49 13.08 -9.33
CA VAL A 131 -8.36 13.78 -9.93
C VAL A 131 -7.39 12.75 -10.48
N CYS A 132 -7.08 12.85 -11.77
CA CYS A 132 -6.12 11.98 -12.45
C CYS A 132 -5.08 12.84 -13.16
N GLY A 133 -3.81 12.47 -13.14
CA GLY A 133 -2.78 13.23 -13.86
C GLY A 133 -1.40 12.64 -13.73
N PHE A 134 -0.48 13.20 -14.51
CA PHE A 134 0.93 12.82 -14.52
C PHE A 134 1.78 13.78 -13.69
N ALA A 135 2.74 13.22 -12.99
CA ALA A 135 3.72 13.96 -12.19
C ALA A 135 5.04 13.19 -12.15
N ARG A 136 5.99 13.69 -11.37
CA ARG A 136 7.19 12.96 -10.99
C ARG A 136 7.33 12.93 -9.46
N ILE A 137 7.89 11.85 -8.96
CA ILE A 137 8.29 11.69 -7.55
C ILE A 137 9.71 11.15 -7.54
N HIS A 138 10.64 11.88 -6.92
CA HIS A 138 12.08 11.57 -6.96
C HIS A 138 12.60 11.32 -8.39
N GLY A 139 12.13 12.12 -9.36
CA GLY A 139 12.47 12.00 -10.76
C GLY A 139 11.74 10.89 -11.53
N TYR A 140 11.06 9.96 -10.86
CA TYR A 140 10.30 8.88 -11.50
C TYR A 140 8.96 9.40 -12.04
N PRO A 141 8.62 9.14 -13.32
CA PRO A 141 7.30 9.46 -13.85
C PRO A 141 6.24 8.58 -13.19
N VAL A 142 5.13 9.20 -12.78
CA VAL A 142 4.01 8.53 -12.12
C VAL A 142 2.67 9.02 -12.65
N GLY A 143 1.68 8.13 -12.67
CA GLY A 143 0.28 8.48 -12.81
C GLY A 143 -0.37 8.53 -11.43
N ILE A 144 -1.06 9.61 -11.10
CA ILE A 144 -1.76 9.78 -9.82
C ILE A 144 -3.26 9.70 -10.06
N VAL A 145 -3.94 8.88 -9.25
CA VAL A 145 -5.40 8.76 -9.17
C VAL A 145 -5.80 9.09 -7.74
N ALA A 146 -6.53 10.18 -7.55
CA ALA A 146 -6.81 10.71 -6.22
C ALA A 146 -8.30 11.06 -6.07
N ASN A 147 -8.89 10.69 -4.94
CA ASN A 147 -10.28 11.05 -4.65
C ASN A 147 -10.40 12.54 -4.28
N ASN A 148 -11.41 13.18 -4.87
CA ASN A 148 -11.85 14.54 -4.53
C ASN A 148 -13.36 14.55 -4.25
N GLY A 149 -13.87 13.46 -3.70
CA GLY A 149 -15.27 13.19 -3.42
C GLY A 149 -15.68 11.75 -3.72
N ILE A 150 -16.98 11.50 -3.76
CA ILE A 150 -17.57 10.21 -4.11
C ILE A 150 -17.39 9.90 -5.62
N LEU A 151 -17.42 8.63 -5.98
CA LEU A 151 -17.30 8.20 -7.37
C LEU A 151 -18.67 8.23 -8.07
N PHE A 152 -18.73 8.94 -9.20
CA PHE A 152 -19.83 8.95 -10.16
C PHE A 152 -19.46 8.15 -11.40
N SER A 153 -20.40 7.95 -12.33
CA SER A 153 -20.14 7.27 -13.60
C SER A 153 -19.02 7.93 -14.39
N GLU A 154 -19.07 9.26 -14.55
CA GLU A 154 -18.04 10.02 -15.26
C GLU A 154 -16.66 9.97 -14.58
N SER A 155 -16.59 9.96 -13.25
CA SER A 155 -15.32 9.79 -12.54
C SER A 155 -14.76 8.39 -12.75
N SER A 156 -15.60 7.38 -12.76
CA SER A 156 -15.22 5.99 -13.02
C SER A 156 -14.68 5.80 -14.44
N LEU A 157 -15.35 6.37 -15.44
CA LEU A 157 -14.91 6.36 -16.83
C LEU A 157 -13.58 7.11 -17.03
N LYS A 158 -13.42 8.27 -16.39
CA LYS A 158 -12.16 9.02 -16.36
C LYS A 158 -11.02 8.19 -15.78
N GLY A 159 -11.27 7.57 -14.61
CA GLY A 159 -10.28 6.74 -13.92
C GLY A 159 -9.89 5.51 -14.72
N ALA A 160 -10.86 4.79 -15.31
CA ALA A 160 -10.59 3.63 -16.16
C ALA A 160 -9.69 4.00 -17.35
N HIS A 161 -10.04 5.04 -18.09
CA HIS A 161 -9.25 5.53 -19.23
C HIS A 161 -7.83 5.93 -18.81
N PHE A 162 -7.67 6.62 -17.67
CA PHE A 162 -6.37 7.06 -17.19
C PHE A 162 -5.48 5.90 -16.75
N VAL A 163 -6.04 4.92 -16.03
CA VAL A 163 -5.33 3.72 -15.60
C VAL A 163 -4.83 2.90 -16.80
N GLU A 164 -5.68 2.72 -17.82
CA GLU A 164 -5.29 2.04 -19.07
C GLU A 164 -4.17 2.79 -19.80
N LEU A 165 -4.26 4.11 -19.85
CA LEU A 165 -3.24 4.96 -20.47
C LEU A 165 -1.88 4.84 -19.77
N CYS A 166 -1.87 4.78 -18.43
CA CYS A 166 -0.66 4.49 -17.65
C CYS A 166 -0.13 3.09 -17.93
N GLY A 167 -1.02 2.09 -18.02
CA GLY A 167 -0.66 0.73 -18.39
C GLY A 167 0.03 0.63 -19.75
N GLN A 168 -0.51 1.29 -20.77
CA GLN A 168 0.08 1.34 -22.12
C GLN A 168 1.45 2.03 -22.14
N ARG A 169 1.63 3.05 -21.30
CA ARG A 169 2.88 3.81 -21.22
C ARG A 169 3.92 3.20 -20.26
N GLY A 170 3.57 2.14 -19.54
CA GLY A 170 4.43 1.53 -18.53
C GLY A 170 4.71 2.45 -17.33
N ILE A 171 3.82 3.40 -17.03
CA ILE A 171 3.97 4.39 -15.96
C ILE A 171 3.36 3.85 -14.66
N PRO A 172 4.11 3.77 -13.55
CA PRO A 172 3.60 3.37 -12.24
C PRO A 172 2.43 4.24 -11.77
N LEU A 173 1.50 3.66 -11.04
CA LEU A 173 0.29 4.31 -10.55
C LEU A 173 0.33 4.52 -9.05
N ILE A 174 -0.04 5.73 -8.61
CA ILE A 174 -0.25 6.08 -7.21
C ILE A 174 -1.73 6.38 -6.99
N PHE A 175 -2.33 5.72 -6.01
CA PHE A 175 -3.71 5.93 -5.57
C PHE A 175 -3.72 6.63 -4.22
N LEU A 176 -4.29 7.85 -4.18
CA LEU A 176 -4.53 8.59 -2.94
C LEU A 176 -6.00 8.42 -2.58
N GLN A 177 -6.26 7.55 -1.59
CA GLN A 177 -7.62 7.21 -1.21
C GLN A 177 -8.16 8.15 -0.13
N ASN A 178 -9.25 8.83 -0.45
CA ASN A 178 -10.19 9.42 0.49
C ASN A 178 -11.60 9.19 -0.07
N ILE A 179 -12.07 7.94 0.00
CA ILE A 179 -13.27 7.48 -0.67
C ILE A 179 -14.35 7.02 0.29
N MET A 180 -15.53 7.61 0.18
CA MET A 180 -16.73 7.22 0.93
C MET A 180 -17.59 6.19 0.20
N GLY A 181 -17.32 5.93 -1.09
CA GLY A 181 -18.06 4.99 -1.92
C GLY A 181 -18.42 5.53 -3.30
N PHE A 182 -19.14 4.73 -4.07
CA PHE A 182 -19.81 5.16 -5.29
C PHE A 182 -21.12 5.86 -4.95
N MET A 183 -21.59 6.75 -5.85
CA MET A 183 -22.92 7.34 -5.74
C MET A 183 -23.97 6.23 -5.77
N VAL A 184 -24.96 6.35 -4.92
CA VAL A 184 -26.08 5.42 -4.79
C VAL A 184 -27.40 6.12 -5.09
N GLY A 185 -28.42 5.34 -5.42
CA GLY A 185 -29.77 5.82 -5.67
C GLY A 185 -30.27 5.50 -7.08
N ARG A 186 -31.57 5.61 -7.27
CA ARG A 186 -32.25 5.20 -8.50
C ARG A 186 -31.65 5.83 -9.77
N ASP A 187 -31.34 7.12 -9.72
CA ASP A 187 -30.83 7.85 -10.88
C ASP A 187 -29.39 7.45 -11.21
N ALA A 188 -28.54 7.17 -10.20
CA ALA A 188 -27.21 6.65 -10.40
C ALA A 188 -27.24 5.24 -11.01
N GLU A 189 -28.12 4.38 -10.49
CA GLU A 189 -28.31 3.01 -11.04
C GLU A 189 -28.84 3.04 -12.47
N ALA A 190 -29.87 3.83 -12.73
CA ALA A 190 -30.43 4.02 -14.07
C ALA A 190 -29.42 4.64 -15.06
N GLY A 191 -28.53 5.52 -14.57
CA GLY A 191 -27.43 6.12 -15.30
C GLY A 191 -26.28 5.16 -15.60
N GLY A 192 -26.27 3.96 -15.02
CA GLY A 192 -25.29 2.92 -15.29
C GLY A 192 -24.05 2.94 -14.39
N ILE A 193 -24.14 3.48 -13.17
CA ILE A 193 -23.02 3.54 -12.21
C ILE A 193 -22.36 2.18 -11.99
N ALA A 194 -23.14 1.09 -11.93
CA ALA A 194 -22.64 -0.25 -11.72
C ALA A 194 -21.73 -0.71 -12.88
N LYS A 195 -22.11 -0.47 -14.14
CA LYS A 195 -21.29 -0.83 -15.30
C LYS A 195 -20.06 0.07 -15.44
N ASP A 196 -20.19 1.35 -15.15
CA ASP A 196 -19.10 2.31 -15.27
C ASP A 196 -18.09 2.14 -14.13
N GLY A 197 -18.57 1.88 -12.92
CA GLY A 197 -17.72 1.49 -11.78
C GLY A 197 -16.98 0.18 -12.04
N ALA A 198 -17.64 -0.80 -12.66
CA ALA A 198 -17.00 -2.06 -13.04
C ALA A 198 -15.86 -1.85 -14.06
N LYS A 199 -15.95 -0.87 -14.95
CA LYS A 199 -14.85 -0.52 -15.88
C LYS A 199 -13.62 -0.04 -15.13
N LEU A 200 -13.78 0.86 -14.13
CA LEU A 200 -12.69 1.33 -13.30
C LEU A 200 -12.05 0.17 -12.52
N VAL A 201 -12.87 -0.65 -11.88
CA VAL A 201 -12.39 -1.82 -11.12
C VAL A 201 -11.64 -2.80 -12.04
N THR A 202 -12.14 -3.06 -13.24
CA THR A 202 -11.46 -3.91 -14.22
C THR A 202 -10.13 -3.31 -14.66
N ALA A 203 -10.08 -2.02 -14.97
CA ALA A 203 -8.83 -1.35 -15.34
C ALA A 203 -7.78 -1.45 -14.22
N VAL A 204 -8.16 -1.16 -12.98
CA VAL A 204 -7.27 -1.23 -11.81
C VAL A 204 -6.79 -2.67 -11.54
N SER A 205 -7.68 -3.65 -11.70
CA SER A 205 -7.35 -5.06 -11.49
C SER A 205 -6.38 -5.60 -12.54
N CYS A 206 -6.55 -5.20 -13.80
CA CYS A 206 -5.82 -5.78 -14.94
C CYS A 206 -4.53 -5.03 -15.29
N VAL A 207 -4.37 -3.78 -14.87
CA VAL A 207 -3.18 -2.99 -15.21
C VAL A 207 -1.91 -3.61 -14.61
N PRO A 208 -0.87 -3.87 -15.44
CA PRO A 208 0.32 -4.60 -14.99
C PRO A 208 1.37 -3.72 -14.32
N VAL A 209 1.28 -2.39 -14.46
CA VAL A 209 2.28 -1.48 -13.87
C VAL A 209 2.25 -1.53 -12.34
N PRO A 210 3.37 -1.23 -11.67
CA PRO A 210 3.39 -1.12 -10.22
C PRO A 210 2.33 -0.14 -9.71
N LYS A 211 1.57 -0.55 -8.72
CA LYS A 211 0.52 0.23 -8.07
C LYS A 211 0.91 0.48 -6.63
N PHE A 212 0.73 1.70 -6.16
CA PHE A 212 0.98 2.11 -4.78
C PHE A 212 -0.26 2.82 -4.26
N THR A 213 -0.70 2.45 -3.07
CA THR A 213 -1.88 3.05 -2.46
C THR A 213 -1.53 3.71 -1.14
N VAL A 214 -1.97 4.95 -0.95
CA VAL A 214 -1.92 5.64 0.34
C VAL A 214 -3.35 6.03 0.71
N ILE A 215 -3.84 5.48 1.82
CA ILE A 215 -5.14 5.86 2.38
C ILE A 215 -4.92 7.12 3.22
N ILE A 216 -5.30 8.28 2.65
CA ILE A 216 -5.09 9.60 3.24
C ILE A 216 -6.30 10.09 4.05
N GLY A 217 -7.40 9.33 4.04
CA GLY A 217 -8.63 9.62 4.73
C GLY A 217 -9.52 8.38 4.80
N GLY A 218 -10.76 8.47 4.35
CA GLY A 218 -11.69 7.33 4.31
C GLY A 218 -11.35 6.32 3.21
N SER A 219 -11.61 5.04 3.49
CA SER A 219 -11.60 3.97 2.50
C SER A 219 -12.76 3.02 2.80
N HIS A 220 -13.90 3.24 2.14
CA HIS A 220 -15.13 2.55 2.47
C HIS A 220 -15.76 1.84 1.26
N GLY A 221 -16.26 0.63 1.52
CA GLY A 221 -17.08 -0.15 0.60
C GLY A 221 -16.40 -0.46 -0.75
N ALA A 222 -17.21 -0.52 -1.80
CA ALA A 222 -16.75 -0.82 -3.15
C ALA A 222 -15.85 0.27 -3.75
N GLY A 223 -15.84 1.48 -3.19
CA GLY A 223 -14.91 2.55 -3.57
C GLY A 223 -13.45 2.16 -3.35
N ASN A 224 -13.17 1.38 -2.30
CA ASN A 224 -11.85 0.81 -2.05
C ASN A 224 -11.36 -0.03 -3.25
N TYR A 225 -12.25 -0.72 -3.95
CA TYR A 225 -11.89 -1.54 -5.12
C TYR A 225 -11.43 -0.70 -6.30
N GLY A 226 -12.20 0.34 -6.65
CA GLY A 226 -11.85 1.27 -7.73
C GLY A 226 -10.59 2.10 -7.46
N MET A 227 -10.21 2.21 -6.20
CA MET A 227 -9.03 2.95 -5.74
C MET A 227 -7.86 2.06 -5.33
N CYS A 228 -7.79 0.84 -5.85
CA CYS A 228 -6.69 -0.09 -5.62
C CYS A 228 -6.47 -0.43 -4.14
N GLY A 229 -7.53 -0.90 -3.44
CA GLY A 229 -7.36 -1.48 -2.11
C GLY A 229 -6.57 -2.79 -2.12
N ARG A 230 -6.32 -3.38 -0.96
CA ARG A 230 -5.47 -4.56 -0.80
C ARG A 230 -5.82 -5.73 -1.74
N ALA A 231 -7.12 -5.96 -2.01
CA ALA A 231 -7.58 -7.04 -2.90
C ALA A 231 -7.15 -6.86 -4.38
N TYR A 232 -6.68 -5.69 -4.76
CA TYR A 232 -6.26 -5.36 -6.14
C TYR A 232 -4.75 -5.29 -6.30
N ASP A 233 -4.04 -5.91 -5.37
CA ASP A 233 -2.60 -6.18 -5.41
C ASP A 233 -1.74 -4.92 -5.66
N PRO A 234 -1.87 -3.87 -4.82
CA PRO A 234 -0.86 -2.83 -4.82
C PRO A 234 0.47 -3.41 -4.34
N ARG A 235 1.60 -2.95 -4.91
CA ARG A 235 2.94 -3.35 -4.43
C ARG A 235 3.14 -2.95 -2.98
N PHE A 236 2.61 -1.77 -2.63
CA PHE A 236 2.56 -1.29 -1.25
C PHE A 236 1.25 -0.54 -1.01
N LEU A 237 0.69 -0.71 0.18
CA LEU A 237 -0.46 0.03 0.68
C LEU A 237 -0.15 0.58 2.05
N PHE A 238 -0.18 1.90 2.20
CA PHE A 238 0.04 2.59 3.46
C PHE A 238 -1.21 3.33 3.92
N MET A 239 -1.26 3.61 5.22
CA MET A 239 -2.30 4.43 5.82
C MET A 239 -1.69 5.63 6.54
N TRP A 240 -2.34 6.78 6.47
CA TRP A 240 -2.05 7.90 7.35
C TRP A 240 -2.72 7.69 8.72
N PRO A 241 -2.23 8.33 9.82
CA PRO A 241 -2.77 8.13 11.16
C PRO A 241 -4.25 8.50 11.32
N ASN A 242 -4.75 9.45 10.51
CA ASN A 242 -6.15 9.87 10.45
C ASN A 242 -7.04 8.97 9.61
N ALA A 243 -6.47 8.05 8.85
CA ALA A 243 -7.20 7.20 7.91
C ALA A 243 -8.22 6.29 8.62
N ARG A 244 -9.27 5.90 7.89
CA ARG A 244 -10.27 4.93 8.34
C ARG A 244 -10.61 3.97 7.22
N ILE A 245 -10.65 2.68 7.53
CA ILE A 245 -11.00 1.64 6.58
C ILE A 245 -12.12 0.76 7.13
N SER A 246 -13.20 0.59 6.36
CA SER A 246 -14.32 -0.28 6.74
C SER A 246 -15.25 -0.55 5.55
N VAL A 247 -16.23 -1.43 5.74
CA VAL A 247 -17.26 -1.69 4.72
C VAL A 247 -18.11 -0.46 4.42
N MET A 248 -18.41 0.34 5.46
CA MET A 248 -19.14 1.61 5.35
C MET A 248 -18.77 2.51 6.54
N GLY A 249 -19.06 3.79 6.48
CA GLY A 249 -18.86 4.69 7.62
C GLY A 249 -19.62 4.25 8.86
N GLY A 250 -19.07 4.46 10.05
CA GLY A 250 -19.64 3.99 11.32
C GLY A 250 -21.06 4.50 11.58
N GLU A 251 -21.36 5.75 11.26
CA GLU A 251 -22.71 6.34 11.35
C GLU A 251 -23.70 5.65 10.40
N GLN A 252 -23.27 5.36 9.17
CA GLN A 252 -24.07 4.63 8.21
C GLN A 252 -24.34 3.20 8.69
N ALA A 253 -23.31 2.54 9.22
CA ALA A 253 -23.44 1.20 9.77
C ALA A 253 -24.41 1.15 10.94
N ALA A 254 -24.31 2.11 11.88
CA ALA A 254 -25.24 2.22 13.00
C ALA A 254 -26.70 2.42 12.53
N SER A 255 -26.92 3.29 11.55
CA SER A 255 -28.25 3.53 10.99
C SER A 255 -28.84 2.31 10.28
N VAL A 256 -28.06 1.65 9.43
CA VAL A 256 -28.52 0.47 8.67
C VAL A 256 -28.77 -0.72 9.58
N LEU A 257 -27.82 -1.04 10.47
CA LEU A 257 -27.92 -2.23 11.33
C LEU A 257 -28.97 -2.09 12.43
N SER A 258 -29.26 -0.87 12.90
CA SER A 258 -30.40 -0.61 13.81
C SER A 258 -31.75 -0.77 13.13
N THR A 259 -31.81 -0.51 11.81
CA THR A 259 -33.03 -0.64 11.02
C THR A 259 -33.33 -2.11 10.62
N VAL A 260 -32.27 -2.87 10.31
CA VAL A 260 -32.39 -4.25 9.81
C VAL A 260 -32.37 -5.28 10.94
N GLY A 261 -31.71 -4.99 12.05
CA GLY A 261 -31.63 -5.84 13.24
C GLY A 261 -31.73 -5.00 14.52
N ASN A 262 -32.13 -5.60 15.63
CA ASN A 262 -32.23 -4.93 16.94
C ASN A 262 -30.85 -4.65 17.58
N ALA A 263 -29.85 -4.24 16.79
CA ALA A 263 -28.52 -3.98 17.29
C ALA A 263 -28.45 -2.59 17.93
N ASP A 264 -27.70 -2.47 19.03
CA ASP A 264 -27.45 -1.20 19.70
C ASP A 264 -26.59 -0.27 18.79
N PRO A 265 -27.10 0.90 18.36
CA PRO A 265 -26.37 1.80 17.48
C PRO A 265 -25.03 2.29 18.08
N GLU A 266 -24.96 2.46 19.41
CA GLU A 266 -23.75 2.96 20.07
C GLU A 266 -22.65 1.88 20.06
N ALA A 267 -23.01 0.65 20.39
CA ALA A 267 -22.07 -0.48 20.31
C ALA A 267 -21.51 -0.69 18.89
N ILE A 268 -22.33 -0.40 17.85
CA ILE A 268 -21.89 -0.45 16.46
C ILE A 268 -20.88 0.67 16.17
N ARG A 269 -21.17 1.91 16.58
CA ARG A 269 -20.26 3.05 16.40
C ARG A 269 -18.90 2.78 17.04
N GLU A 270 -18.90 2.37 18.31
CA GLU A 270 -17.67 2.04 19.05
C GLU A 270 -16.86 0.93 18.36
N LYS A 271 -17.54 -0.11 17.88
CA LYS A 271 -16.89 -1.18 17.13
C LYS A 271 -16.25 -0.65 15.85
N TYR A 272 -16.98 0.12 15.04
CA TYR A 272 -16.46 0.68 13.79
C TYR A 272 -15.32 1.67 14.02
N GLU A 273 -15.40 2.53 15.04
CA GLU A 273 -14.31 3.45 15.38
C GLU A 273 -13.03 2.70 15.75
N ARG A 274 -13.14 1.67 16.56
CA ARG A 274 -12.01 0.83 16.95
C ARG A 274 -11.43 0.04 15.77
N GLU A 275 -12.29 -0.60 14.97
CA GLU A 275 -11.87 -1.55 13.95
C GLU A 275 -11.51 -0.89 12.61
N SER A 276 -11.94 0.33 12.36
CA SER A 276 -11.54 1.12 11.18
C SER A 276 -10.21 1.84 11.33
N ASN A 277 -9.66 1.86 12.53
CA ASN A 277 -8.43 2.58 12.87
C ASN A 277 -7.20 2.00 12.14
N PRO A 278 -6.27 2.82 11.65
CA PRO A 278 -5.08 2.33 10.94
C PRO A 278 -4.19 1.39 11.77
N TYR A 279 -4.08 1.62 13.07
CA TYR A 279 -3.31 0.71 13.94
C TYR A 279 -3.98 -0.65 14.14
N TYR A 280 -5.32 -0.71 14.05
CA TYR A 280 -6.03 -1.98 14.04
C TYR A 280 -5.80 -2.73 12.72
N SER A 281 -5.74 -2.02 11.60
CA SER A 281 -5.47 -2.55 10.27
C SER A 281 -4.04 -3.09 10.16
N THR A 282 -3.05 -2.28 10.50
CA THR A 282 -1.63 -2.66 10.38
C THR A 282 -1.26 -3.82 11.31
N ALA A 283 -1.85 -3.89 12.51
CA ALA A 283 -1.66 -5.04 13.42
C ALA A 283 -2.20 -6.37 12.84
N ARG A 284 -3.00 -6.33 11.79
CA ARG A 284 -3.56 -7.49 11.07
C ARG A 284 -2.95 -7.68 9.68
N LEU A 285 -1.92 -6.92 9.35
CA LEU A 285 -1.25 -6.94 8.05
C LEU A 285 -2.19 -6.66 6.87
N TRP A 286 -3.23 -5.83 7.07
CA TRP A 286 -4.11 -5.39 5.99
C TRP A 286 -3.49 -4.29 5.14
N ASP A 287 -2.45 -3.66 5.65
CA ASP A 287 -1.59 -2.68 4.99
C ASP A 287 -0.11 -2.99 5.27
N ASP A 288 0.79 -2.22 4.68
CA ASP A 288 2.23 -2.38 4.85
C ASP A 288 2.80 -1.40 5.89
N GLY A 289 1.95 -0.59 6.50
CA GLY A 289 2.30 0.27 7.62
C GLY A 289 1.54 1.59 7.67
N VAL A 290 1.60 2.20 8.85
CA VAL A 290 1.12 3.57 9.07
C VAL A 290 2.32 4.50 8.88
N ILE A 291 2.17 5.50 8.02
CA ILE A 291 3.25 6.44 7.68
C ILE A 291 2.87 7.87 8.08
N ASP A 292 3.87 8.66 8.43
CA ASP A 292 3.68 10.10 8.61
C ASP A 292 3.33 10.73 7.26
N PRO A 293 2.31 11.60 7.18
CA PRO A 293 1.97 12.30 5.94
C PRO A 293 3.18 13.00 5.28
N ARG A 294 4.08 13.55 6.07
CA ARG A 294 5.30 14.27 5.62
C ARG A 294 6.29 13.38 4.87
N ASP A 295 6.36 12.11 5.26
CA ASP A 295 7.28 11.13 4.68
C ASP A 295 6.73 10.46 3.40
N THR A 296 5.49 10.79 2.99
CA THR A 296 4.79 10.14 1.88
C THR A 296 5.60 10.16 0.59
N ARG A 297 6.22 11.30 0.25
CA ARG A 297 7.04 11.46 -0.95
C ARG A 297 8.23 10.49 -0.95
N ASP A 298 9.00 10.46 0.12
CA ASP A 298 10.23 9.68 0.23
C ASP A 298 9.93 8.17 0.25
N ILE A 299 8.91 7.77 1.00
CA ILE A 299 8.44 6.39 1.04
C ILE A 299 7.98 5.93 -0.35
N LEU A 300 7.18 6.74 -1.05
CA LEU A 300 6.74 6.41 -2.41
C LEU A 300 7.92 6.32 -3.39
N GLY A 301 8.89 7.23 -3.30
CA GLY A 301 10.11 7.18 -4.11
C GLY A 301 10.88 5.88 -3.93
N LEU A 302 11.07 5.46 -2.69
CA LEU A 302 11.71 4.18 -2.34
C LEU A 302 10.90 2.98 -2.87
N CYS A 303 9.58 2.99 -2.68
CA CYS A 303 8.69 1.94 -3.18
C CYS A 303 8.71 1.82 -4.71
N ILE A 304 8.69 2.95 -5.42
CA ILE A 304 8.83 2.98 -6.88
C ILE A 304 10.16 2.36 -7.27
N SER A 305 11.26 2.83 -6.69
CA SER A 305 12.60 2.32 -6.98
C SER A 305 12.70 0.80 -6.77
N SER A 306 12.19 0.28 -5.66
CA SER A 306 12.24 -1.16 -5.36
C SER A 306 11.39 -1.99 -6.34
N SER A 307 10.23 -1.49 -6.74
CA SER A 307 9.33 -2.19 -7.67
C SER A 307 9.89 -2.36 -9.08
N LEU A 308 10.86 -1.52 -9.49
CA LEU A 308 11.49 -1.60 -10.81
C LEU A 308 12.42 -2.81 -10.97
N ASN A 309 12.68 -3.55 -9.91
CA ASN A 309 13.50 -4.77 -9.95
C ASN A 309 12.73 -5.99 -10.51
N ALA A 310 11.40 -5.93 -10.58
CA ALA A 310 10.57 -6.99 -11.13
C ALA A 310 10.22 -6.72 -12.60
N ASN A 311 9.99 -7.78 -13.39
CA ASN A 311 9.47 -7.64 -14.74
C ASN A 311 8.00 -7.19 -14.71
N LEU A 312 7.60 -6.39 -15.71
CA LEU A 312 6.19 -6.15 -15.96
C LEU A 312 5.58 -7.35 -16.70
N PRO A 313 4.43 -7.86 -16.24
CA PRO A 313 3.67 -8.81 -17.04
C PRO A 313 3.05 -8.11 -18.27
N ASP A 314 2.61 -8.92 -19.23
CA ASP A 314 1.91 -8.39 -20.41
C ASP A 314 0.64 -7.64 -20.01
N ASN A 315 0.39 -6.52 -20.69
CA ASN A 315 -0.82 -5.74 -20.50
C ASN A 315 -2.01 -6.44 -21.17
N LYS A 316 -2.88 -7.07 -20.37
CA LYS A 316 -4.06 -7.81 -20.86
C LYS A 316 -5.29 -7.39 -20.04
N TYR A 317 -6.24 -6.77 -20.73
CA TYR A 317 -7.55 -6.48 -20.14
C TYR A 317 -8.56 -7.54 -20.57
N GLY A 318 -9.47 -7.88 -19.66
CA GLY A 318 -10.65 -8.67 -19.99
C GLY A 318 -11.65 -7.87 -20.83
N VAL A 319 -12.81 -8.48 -21.11
CA VAL A 319 -13.90 -7.79 -21.81
C VAL A 319 -14.55 -6.77 -20.88
N PHE A 320 -14.48 -5.51 -21.26
CA PHE A 320 -15.17 -4.43 -20.52
C PHE A 320 -16.68 -4.52 -20.77
N ARG A 321 -17.45 -4.37 -19.72
CA ARG A 321 -18.89 -4.28 -19.83
C ARG A 321 -19.28 -2.90 -20.40
N MET A 322 -20.02 -2.90 -21.49
CA MET A 322 -20.43 -1.69 -22.21
C MET A 322 -21.76 -1.15 -21.71
#